data_96c9b408bbecd34e65fcbcaca20295f0
#
_entry.id   96c9b408bbecd34e65fcbcaca20295f0
#
_cell.length_a   1.000
_cell.length_b   1.000
_cell.length_c   1.000
_cell.angle_alpha   90.00
_cell.angle_beta   90.00
_cell.angle_gamma   90.00
#
_symmetry.space_group_name_H-M   'P 1'
#
loop_
_entity.id
_entity.type
_entity.pdbx_description
1 polymer ?
#
loop_
_entity_poly.entity_id
_entity_poly.type
_entity_poly.pdbx_seq_one_letter_code
_entity_poly.pdbx_strand_id
1 'polypeptide(L)'
;RAMISIENGTKVLKTIWAKTKKGETTVELPITGEMAPNVYINISLLQPHASTKNDLPIRMYGIVPIEVIDKNTVLEPVLTMPDVLRPEQTINVKVSEKKGKKMTYTIAVVDEGLLDLTRFKTPNAWTSFYTREALGVRTWDIYDDVIGAYGGKVNQVFSIGGDADAGGGKAKKANRFKPVVLYYGPFELNGGSKTHQIKLPKYIGSVRTMVVAADAKTSAYGMAEKATPVKSPLMILASLPRKISPSEKVTLPVTLFATEKYIKNVTLQIKTNNSVRVIGKSSQVIKFTEPDEKMGYFNLEVGTTTGIGKIEITAVSGKEKSTYAVEIDVTNPNPITNDFTDVVIPPNSSKTISWKTFGVSGSNKAKMEVSSSPTVDFSRRLDYL
;
A
#
# COMPACT_ATOMS: atom_id res chain seq x y z
N ARG A 1 53.77 19.23 -2.00
CA ARG A 1 53.09 17.90 -2.01
C ARG A 1 51.68 18.06 -1.57
N ALA A 2 50.80 17.29 -2.16
CA ALA A 2 49.42 17.18 -1.72
C ALA A 2 49.22 15.87 -0.96
N MET A 3 48.49 15.93 0.14
CA MET A 3 47.92 14.78 0.82
C MET A 3 46.51 14.57 0.30
N ILE A 4 46.20 13.35 -0.08
CA ILE A 4 44.88 12.97 -0.57
C ILE A 4 44.37 11.87 0.35
N SER A 5 43.25 12.09 1.01
CA SER A 5 42.57 11.05 1.79
C SER A 5 41.27 10.64 1.12
N ILE A 6 40.99 9.34 1.11
CA ILE A 6 39.76 8.74 0.68
C ILE A 6 39.00 8.38 1.93
N GLU A 7 37.83 8.98 2.13
CA GLU A 7 37.06 8.92 3.37
C GLU A 7 35.63 8.49 3.09
N ASN A 8 35.04 7.71 3.97
CA ASN A 8 33.61 7.40 3.93
C ASN A 8 32.88 8.01 5.14
N GLY A 9 31.65 7.61 5.40
CA GLY A 9 30.86 8.09 6.54
C GLY A 9 31.46 7.80 7.91
N THR A 10 32.45 6.92 8.04
CA THR A 10 32.97 6.44 9.33
C THR A 10 34.48 6.53 9.50
N LYS A 11 35.27 6.41 8.42
CA LYS A 11 36.75 6.31 8.53
C LYS A 11 37.47 6.78 7.28
N VAL A 12 38.76 7.02 7.44
CA VAL A 12 39.72 7.18 6.35
C VAL A 12 40.08 5.80 5.81
N LEU A 13 39.76 5.53 4.54
CA LEU A 13 40.04 4.27 3.86
C LEU A 13 41.50 4.21 3.39
N LYS A 14 41.99 5.33 2.85
CA LYS A 14 43.35 5.41 2.30
C LYS A 14 43.88 6.82 2.30
N THR A 15 45.18 6.97 2.52
CA THR A 15 45.92 8.24 2.36
C THR A 15 46.99 8.08 1.30
N ILE A 16 47.13 9.05 0.42
CA ILE A 16 48.10 9.08 -0.70
C ILE A 16 48.81 10.42 -0.71
N TRP A 17 50.14 10.39 -0.92
CA TRP A 17 50.94 11.57 -1.13
C TRP A 17 51.23 11.77 -2.62
N ALA A 18 50.78 12.87 -3.18
CA ALA A 18 51.05 13.24 -4.58
C ALA A 18 52.15 14.32 -4.67
N LYS A 19 53.06 14.16 -5.62
CA LYS A 19 53.97 15.23 -6.01
C LYS A 19 53.23 16.17 -6.91
N THR A 20 53.15 17.44 -6.54
CA THR A 20 52.53 18.50 -7.35
C THR A 20 53.54 19.13 -8.27
N LYS A 21 53.08 19.58 -9.45
CA LYS A 21 53.83 20.35 -10.44
C LYS A 21 53.16 21.69 -10.69
N LYS A 22 53.86 22.60 -11.35
CA LYS A 22 53.24 23.86 -11.78
C LYS A 22 52.14 23.60 -12.81
N GLY A 23 51.02 24.23 -12.63
CA GLY A 23 49.83 24.00 -13.44
C GLY A 23 48.99 22.85 -12.88
N GLU A 24 48.49 21.97 -13.72
CA GLU A 24 47.61 20.88 -13.38
C GLU A 24 48.36 19.61 -12.95
N THR A 25 47.87 18.93 -11.91
CA THR A 25 48.37 17.63 -11.45
C THR A 25 47.22 16.64 -11.42
N THR A 26 47.27 15.63 -12.27
CA THR A 26 46.29 14.53 -12.28
C THR A 26 46.70 13.41 -11.36
N VAL A 27 45.78 12.89 -10.59
CA VAL A 27 45.96 11.73 -9.71
C VAL A 27 44.90 10.70 -10.00
N GLU A 28 45.34 9.48 -10.32
CA GLU A 28 44.42 8.34 -10.56
C GLU A 28 44.16 7.61 -9.23
N LEU A 29 42.88 7.38 -8.95
CA LEU A 29 42.45 6.68 -7.74
C LEU A 29 41.66 5.44 -8.16
N PRO A 30 42.10 4.22 -7.74
CA PRO A 30 41.32 3.01 -8.00
C PRO A 30 40.07 3.00 -7.12
N ILE A 31 38.91 2.80 -7.73
CA ILE A 31 37.64 2.67 -7.03
C ILE A 31 37.38 1.20 -6.74
N THR A 32 37.05 0.87 -5.51
CA THR A 32 36.76 -0.49 -5.02
C THR A 32 35.33 -0.61 -4.48
N GLY A 33 34.81 -1.83 -4.35
CA GLY A 33 33.48 -2.09 -3.79
C GLY A 33 33.30 -1.60 -2.35
N GLU A 34 34.39 -1.57 -1.55
CA GLU A 34 34.37 -1.05 -0.17
C GLU A 34 34.07 0.46 -0.09
N MET A 35 34.17 1.15 -1.21
CA MET A 35 33.87 2.57 -1.32
C MET A 35 32.40 2.87 -1.54
N ALA A 36 31.57 1.84 -1.78
CA ALA A 36 30.12 2.03 -1.91
C ALA A 36 29.48 2.33 -0.53
N PRO A 37 28.44 3.19 -0.48
CA PRO A 37 27.73 3.85 -1.59
C PRO A 37 28.44 5.11 -2.12
N ASN A 38 29.35 5.72 -1.36
CA ASN A 38 30.12 6.90 -1.78
C ASN A 38 31.36 7.08 -0.93
N VAL A 39 32.31 7.81 -1.46
CA VAL A 39 33.47 8.31 -0.74
C VAL A 39 33.67 9.79 -0.96
N TYR A 40 34.38 10.40 -0.08
CA TYR A 40 34.84 11.78 -0.15
C TYR A 40 36.35 11.78 -0.39
N ILE A 41 36.80 12.47 -1.41
CA ILE A 41 38.22 12.68 -1.68
C ILE A 41 38.60 14.03 -1.07
N ASN A 42 39.30 14.00 0.01
CA ASN A 42 39.84 15.19 0.67
C ASN A 42 41.26 15.44 0.19
N ILE A 43 41.54 16.63 -0.30
CA ILE A 43 42.84 17.05 -0.84
C ILE A 43 43.37 18.22 -0.01
N SER A 44 44.50 18.03 0.61
CA SER A 44 45.19 19.08 1.34
C SER A 44 46.57 19.38 0.68
N LEU A 45 46.74 20.61 0.25
CA LEU A 45 48.00 21.08 -0.35
C LEU A 45 48.63 22.10 0.55
N LEU A 46 49.89 21.82 0.94
CA LEU A 46 50.75 22.73 1.72
C LEU A 46 51.89 23.22 0.86
N GLN A 47 52.04 24.52 0.81
CA GLN A 47 53.19 25.15 0.19
C GLN A 47 54.34 25.28 1.23
N PRO A 48 55.54 24.78 0.96
CA PRO A 48 56.66 24.96 1.87
C PRO A 48 57.01 26.43 2.08
N HIS A 49 57.21 26.83 3.32
CA HIS A 49 57.71 28.17 3.68
C HIS A 49 59.24 28.14 3.75
N ALA A 50 59.90 27.92 2.61
CA ALA A 50 61.36 27.68 2.62
C ALA A 50 62.15 28.67 1.78
N SER A 51 61.56 29.78 1.33
CA SER A 51 62.30 30.74 0.54
C SER A 51 61.76 32.16 0.68
N THR A 52 62.70 33.12 0.55
CA THR A 52 62.46 34.56 0.54
C THR A 52 61.47 35.06 -0.57
N LYS A 53 60.95 34.17 -1.36
CA LYS A 53 60.00 34.51 -2.45
C LYS A 53 58.53 34.36 -2.02
N ASN A 54 58.24 33.68 -0.91
CA ASN A 54 56.89 33.45 -0.43
C ASN A 54 56.82 33.83 1.05
N ASP A 55 56.42 35.04 1.35
CA ASP A 55 56.30 35.54 2.72
C ASP A 55 55.12 34.95 3.52
N LEU A 56 54.17 34.27 2.84
CA LEU A 56 53.01 33.66 3.46
C LEU A 56 52.94 32.19 3.13
N PRO A 57 52.89 31.30 4.14
CA PRO A 57 52.58 29.90 3.94
C PRO A 57 51.13 29.78 3.41
N ILE A 58 50.96 29.01 2.34
CA ILE A 58 49.66 28.78 1.74
C ILE A 58 49.21 27.35 1.97
N ARG A 59 48.03 27.20 2.53
CA ARG A 59 47.29 25.94 2.64
C ARG A 59 46.04 26.02 1.77
N MET A 60 45.83 25.02 0.93
CA MET A 60 44.63 24.83 0.16
C MET A 60 44.08 23.45 0.43
N TYR A 61 42.79 23.32 0.55
CA TYR A 61 42.10 22.05 0.60
C TYR A 61 40.76 22.08 -0.08
N GLY A 62 40.31 20.91 -0.51
CA GLY A 62 39.02 20.70 -1.14
C GLY A 62 38.53 19.30 -0.89
N ILE A 63 37.21 19.12 -0.96
CA ILE A 63 36.55 17.84 -0.78
C ILE A 63 35.65 17.61 -1.98
N VAL A 64 35.79 16.43 -2.59
CA VAL A 64 34.97 16.00 -3.73
C VAL A 64 34.25 14.71 -3.38
N PRO A 65 32.90 14.68 -3.37
CA PRO A 65 32.14 13.45 -3.22
C PRO A 65 32.15 12.64 -4.52
N ILE A 66 32.30 11.32 -4.40
CA ILE A 66 32.22 10.36 -5.51
C ILE A 66 31.21 9.27 -5.13
N GLU A 67 30.16 9.13 -5.93
CA GLU A 67 29.21 8.02 -5.80
C GLU A 67 29.80 6.74 -6.40
N VAL A 68 29.66 5.63 -5.68
CA VAL A 68 30.23 4.34 -6.06
C VAL A 68 29.14 3.29 -6.01
N ILE A 69 28.90 2.62 -7.13
CA ILE A 69 27.96 1.48 -7.24
C ILE A 69 28.76 0.20 -7.37
N ASP A 70 28.74 -0.63 -6.34
CA ASP A 70 29.21 -2.01 -6.47
C ASP A 70 28.14 -2.88 -7.14
N LYS A 71 28.40 -3.31 -8.37
CA LYS A 71 27.50 -4.16 -9.15
C LYS A 71 27.19 -5.49 -8.46
N ASN A 72 28.01 -5.93 -7.52
CA ASN A 72 27.76 -7.17 -6.77
C ASN A 72 26.61 -7.00 -5.77
N THR A 73 26.35 -5.80 -5.28
CA THR A 73 25.26 -5.49 -4.35
C THR A 73 23.91 -5.29 -5.03
N VAL A 74 23.87 -5.29 -6.36
CA VAL A 74 22.64 -5.08 -7.13
C VAL A 74 22.09 -6.42 -7.62
N LEU A 75 20.85 -6.73 -7.25
CA LEU A 75 20.04 -7.78 -7.85
C LEU A 75 19.11 -7.15 -8.90
N GLU A 76 18.93 -7.86 -10.01
CA GLU A 76 18.02 -7.46 -11.08
C GLU A 76 16.93 -8.56 -11.26
N PRO A 77 15.94 -8.64 -10.34
CA PRO A 77 14.83 -9.58 -10.48
C PRO A 77 14.05 -9.30 -11.77
N VAL A 78 13.68 -10.36 -12.48
CA VAL A 78 12.86 -10.30 -13.69
C VAL A 78 11.55 -11.00 -13.42
N LEU A 79 10.45 -10.28 -13.65
CA LEU A 79 9.09 -10.73 -13.45
C LEU A 79 8.43 -10.98 -14.81
N THR A 80 8.06 -12.23 -15.10
CA THR A 80 7.36 -12.62 -16.32
C THR A 80 5.98 -13.15 -15.97
N MET A 81 4.94 -12.52 -16.52
CA MET A 81 3.55 -12.90 -16.33
C MET A 81 2.70 -12.35 -17.49
N PRO A 82 1.46 -12.83 -17.71
CA PRO A 82 0.58 -12.31 -18.75
C PRO A 82 0.33 -10.80 -18.63
N ASP A 83 0.09 -10.13 -19.77
CA ASP A 83 -0.19 -8.69 -19.82
C ASP A 83 -1.65 -8.36 -19.43
N VAL A 84 -2.53 -9.35 -19.47
CA VAL A 84 -3.92 -9.23 -19.03
C VAL A 84 -4.27 -10.48 -18.22
N LEU A 85 -4.89 -10.28 -17.07
CA LEU A 85 -5.34 -11.34 -16.19
C LEU A 85 -6.86 -11.45 -16.21
N ARG A 86 -7.37 -12.62 -15.86
CA ARG A 86 -8.81 -12.85 -15.65
C ARG A 86 -9.10 -13.10 -14.18
N PRO A 87 -10.22 -12.61 -13.65
CA PRO A 87 -10.64 -12.91 -12.28
C PRO A 87 -10.87 -14.40 -12.07
N GLU A 88 -10.75 -14.88 -10.85
CA GLU A 88 -10.99 -16.28 -10.43
C GLU A 88 -10.15 -17.34 -11.14
N GLN A 89 -9.05 -16.94 -11.80
CA GLN A 89 -8.10 -17.85 -12.45
C GLN A 89 -6.79 -17.96 -11.70
N THR A 90 -6.12 -19.10 -11.88
CA THR A 90 -4.74 -19.31 -11.45
C THR A 90 -3.79 -18.75 -12.51
N ILE A 91 -2.94 -17.83 -12.12
CA ILE A 91 -1.93 -17.22 -12.99
C ILE A 91 -0.54 -17.80 -12.70
N ASN A 92 0.27 -17.90 -13.74
CA ASN A 92 1.68 -18.26 -13.61
C ASN A 92 2.53 -16.99 -13.53
N VAL A 93 3.21 -16.82 -12.40
CA VAL A 93 4.16 -15.74 -12.17
C VAL A 93 5.56 -16.36 -12.15
N LYS A 94 6.36 -16.08 -13.16
CA LYS A 94 7.73 -16.57 -13.28
C LYS A 94 8.69 -15.49 -12.81
N VAL A 95 9.56 -15.85 -11.88
CA VAL A 95 10.62 -15.00 -11.34
C VAL A 95 11.97 -15.57 -11.69
N SER A 96 12.87 -14.72 -12.17
CA SER A 96 14.28 -15.04 -12.42
C SER A 96 15.16 -13.88 -12.03
N GLU A 97 16.46 -14.07 -11.98
CA GLU A 97 17.43 -12.98 -11.82
C GLU A 97 18.22 -12.86 -13.13
N LYS A 98 18.40 -11.63 -13.62
CA LYS A 98 18.92 -11.33 -14.96
C LYS A 98 20.33 -11.89 -15.22
N LYS A 99 21.18 -11.92 -14.19
CA LYS A 99 22.57 -12.41 -14.25
C LYS A 99 22.74 -13.79 -13.63
N GLY A 100 21.64 -14.45 -13.24
CA GLY A 100 21.66 -15.75 -12.57
C GLY A 100 22.20 -15.74 -11.15
N LYS A 101 22.22 -14.58 -10.47
CA LYS A 101 22.63 -14.46 -9.08
C LYS A 101 21.63 -15.19 -8.17
N LYS A 102 22.14 -15.67 -7.05
CA LYS A 102 21.29 -16.19 -5.95
C LYS A 102 20.50 -15.07 -5.34
N MET A 103 19.26 -15.37 -4.95
CA MET A 103 18.43 -14.44 -4.20
C MET A 103 17.36 -15.14 -3.38
N THR A 104 17.00 -14.54 -2.26
CA THR A 104 15.77 -14.82 -1.51
C THR A 104 14.79 -13.70 -1.83
N TYR A 105 13.53 -14.04 -2.14
CA TYR A 105 12.56 -13.05 -2.57
C TYR A 105 11.15 -13.35 -2.09
N THR A 106 10.33 -12.31 -2.08
CA THR A 106 8.89 -12.37 -1.82
C THR A 106 8.11 -11.89 -3.03
N ILE A 107 6.87 -12.33 -3.16
CA ILE A 107 5.94 -11.89 -4.19
C ILE A 107 4.71 -11.31 -3.50
N ALA A 108 4.33 -10.10 -3.88
CA ALA A 108 3.07 -9.49 -3.47
C ALA A 108 2.24 -9.17 -4.72
N VAL A 109 0.93 -9.45 -4.66
CA VAL A 109 -0.04 -9.05 -5.70
C VAL A 109 -1.10 -8.22 -5.02
N VAL A 110 -1.11 -6.92 -5.31
CA VAL A 110 -1.93 -5.94 -4.59
C VAL A 110 -2.73 -5.09 -5.57
N ASP A 111 -3.95 -4.76 -5.18
CA ASP A 111 -4.82 -3.82 -5.88
C ASP A 111 -4.10 -2.48 -6.10
N GLU A 112 -3.96 -2.07 -7.36
CA GLU A 112 -3.30 -0.82 -7.75
C GLU A 112 -4.01 0.40 -7.15
N GLY A 113 -5.34 0.41 -7.13
CA GLY A 113 -6.12 1.50 -6.53
C GLY A 113 -5.88 1.65 -5.03
N LEU A 114 -5.63 0.54 -4.31
CA LEU A 114 -5.25 0.58 -2.89
C LEU A 114 -3.85 1.18 -2.72
N LEU A 115 -2.90 0.80 -3.59
CA LEU A 115 -1.54 1.33 -3.56
C LEU A 115 -1.50 2.82 -3.88
N ASP A 116 -2.30 3.28 -4.85
CA ASP A 116 -2.41 4.69 -5.20
C ASP A 116 -3.01 5.53 -4.07
N LEU A 117 -4.05 5.01 -3.40
CA LEU A 117 -4.67 5.68 -2.24
C LEU A 117 -3.67 5.86 -1.08
N THR A 118 -2.78 4.89 -0.90
CA THR A 118 -1.78 4.91 0.17
C THR A 118 -0.45 5.53 -0.27
N ARG A 119 -0.32 5.87 -1.57
CA ARG A 119 0.94 6.29 -2.20
C ARG A 119 2.08 5.29 -1.98
N PHE A 120 1.72 4.01 -1.85
CA PHE A 120 2.69 2.95 -1.61
C PHE A 120 3.51 2.69 -2.86
N LYS A 121 4.83 2.69 -2.70
CA LYS A 121 5.80 2.31 -3.75
C LYS A 121 6.39 0.95 -3.42
N THR A 122 6.71 0.17 -4.44
CA THR A 122 7.42 -1.09 -4.23
C THR A 122 8.73 -0.84 -3.51
N PRO A 123 8.99 -1.50 -2.37
CA PRO A 123 10.19 -1.27 -1.60
C PRO A 123 11.46 -1.56 -2.40
N ASN A 124 12.33 -0.58 -2.50
CA ASN A 124 13.65 -0.72 -3.09
C ASN A 124 14.70 -0.71 -1.97
N ALA A 125 15.00 -1.89 -1.45
CA ALA A 125 15.95 -2.04 -0.35
C ALA A 125 17.36 -1.57 -0.74
N TRP A 126 17.74 -1.71 -2.01
CA TRP A 126 19.05 -1.24 -2.47
C TRP A 126 19.21 0.27 -2.26
N THR A 127 18.24 1.08 -2.69
CA THR A 127 18.31 2.53 -2.51
C THR A 127 18.27 2.96 -1.04
N SER A 128 17.68 2.14 -0.17
CA SER A 128 17.63 2.42 1.27
C SER A 128 18.95 2.07 1.98
N PHE A 129 19.54 0.93 1.64
CA PHE A 129 20.79 0.48 2.28
C PHE A 129 22.04 1.09 1.67
N TYR A 130 22.01 1.45 0.39
CA TYR A 130 23.09 2.11 -0.33
C TYR A 130 22.77 3.58 -0.62
N THR A 131 22.05 4.22 0.29
CA THR A 131 21.87 5.67 0.23
C THR A 131 23.17 6.37 0.51
N ARG A 132 23.35 7.58 -0.05
CA ARG A 132 24.53 8.39 0.15
C ARG A 132 24.76 8.66 1.63
N GLU A 133 25.95 8.29 2.13
CA GLU A 133 26.41 8.58 3.49
C GLU A 133 26.99 9.99 3.57
N ALA A 134 26.72 10.68 4.67
CA ALA A 134 27.35 11.96 4.96
C ALA A 134 28.84 11.76 5.33
N LEU A 135 29.65 12.78 5.12
CA LEU A 135 31.05 12.79 5.57
C LEU A 135 31.08 12.73 7.10
N GLY A 136 31.56 11.62 7.65
CA GLY A 136 31.67 11.41 9.11
C GLY A 136 33.06 11.75 9.67
N VAL A 137 34.08 11.85 8.82
CA VAL A 137 35.42 12.18 9.20
C VAL A 137 35.55 13.69 9.41
N ARG A 138 36.04 14.10 10.57
CA ARG A 138 36.35 15.50 10.86
C ARG A 138 37.84 15.71 10.65
N THR A 139 38.20 16.63 9.77
CA THR A 139 39.58 17.05 9.57
C THR A 139 39.93 18.18 10.53
N TRP A 140 41.04 18.04 11.18
CA TRP A 140 41.61 19.04 12.08
C TRP A 140 43.13 19.11 11.89
N ASP A 141 43.72 20.29 12.00
CA ASP A 141 45.16 20.51 11.93
C ASP A 141 45.59 21.62 12.90
N ILE A 142 46.89 21.68 13.17
CA ILE A 142 47.52 22.66 14.03
C ILE A 142 48.28 23.74 13.25
N TYR A 143 47.93 23.92 11.97
CA TYR A 143 48.65 24.83 11.09
C TYR A 143 48.71 26.25 11.63
N ASP A 144 47.59 26.77 12.09
CA ASP A 144 47.45 28.12 12.62
C ASP A 144 48.22 28.30 13.94
N ASP A 145 48.38 27.24 14.72
CA ASP A 145 49.11 27.26 16.00
C ASP A 145 50.64 27.22 15.80
N VAL A 146 51.08 26.57 14.71
CA VAL A 146 52.53 26.40 14.43
C VAL A 146 53.13 27.60 13.72
N ILE A 147 52.41 28.28 12.84
CA ILE A 147 52.98 29.29 11.95
C ILE A 147 52.47 30.72 12.28
N GLY A 148 51.57 30.87 13.23
CA GLY A 148 51.01 32.17 13.62
C GLY A 148 50.27 32.87 12.48
N ALA A 149 49.77 32.10 11.53
CA ALA A 149 49.03 32.62 10.41
C ALA A 149 47.63 33.06 10.85
N TYR A 150 47.30 34.30 10.64
CA TYR A 150 45.91 34.81 10.78
C TYR A 150 45.03 34.18 9.72
N GLY A 151 44.60 32.96 9.96
CA GLY A 151 43.64 32.24 9.11
C GLY A 151 42.23 32.58 9.50
N GLY A 152 41.43 33.06 8.57
CA GLY A 152 40.00 33.25 8.77
C GLY A 152 39.34 31.94 9.18
N LYS A 153 38.48 31.96 10.18
CA LYS A 153 37.66 30.82 10.61
C LYS A 153 36.79 30.34 9.46
N VAL A 154 37.08 29.14 8.96
CA VAL A 154 36.21 28.48 8.00
C VAL A 154 35.04 27.85 8.76
N ASN A 155 33.90 28.54 8.77
CA ASN A 155 32.65 27.94 9.23
C ASN A 155 32.17 26.96 8.17
N GLN A 156 32.29 25.67 8.45
CA GLN A 156 31.60 24.64 7.65
C GLN A 156 30.11 24.73 7.90
N VAL A 157 29.39 25.31 6.95
CA VAL A 157 27.92 25.26 6.93
C VAL A 157 27.52 24.07 6.05
N PHE A 158 27.20 22.97 6.68
CA PHE A 158 26.46 21.90 6.04
C PHE A 158 25.05 21.87 6.64
N SER A 159 24.10 22.46 5.95
CA SER A 159 22.69 22.25 6.23
C SER A 159 22.20 21.05 5.41
N ILE A 160 21.85 19.98 6.10
CA ILE A 160 21.10 18.89 5.50
C ILE A 160 19.64 19.11 5.88
N GLY A 161 18.86 19.54 4.92
CA GLY A 161 17.41 19.57 5.03
C GLY A 161 16.85 18.18 4.81
N GLY A 162 16.21 17.61 5.82
CA GLY A 162 15.38 16.42 5.69
C GLY A 162 13.93 16.86 5.88
N ASP A 163 13.16 16.83 4.81
CA ASP A 163 11.72 17.04 4.88
C ASP A 163 11.05 15.73 5.32
N ALA A 164 10.47 15.77 6.51
CA ALA A 164 9.52 14.77 6.98
C ALA A 164 8.11 15.32 6.71
N ASP A 165 7.46 14.81 5.68
CA ASP A 165 6.08 15.14 5.39
C ASP A 165 5.16 14.12 6.07
N ALA A 166 4.52 14.54 7.17
CA ALA A 166 3.50 13.80 7.87
C ALA A 166 2.13 14.43 7.59
N GLY A 167 1.45 13.94 6.57
CA GLY A 167 0.11 14.36 6.20
C GLY A 167 -0.90 13.21 6.20
N GLY A 168 -1.41 12.84 7.35
CA GLY A 168 -2.47 11.85 7.51
C GLY A 168 -3.86 12.44 7.36
N GLY A 169 -4.52 12.26 6.23
CA GLY A 169 -5.94 12.52 6.04
C GLY A 169 -6.72 11.21 5.89
N LYS A 170 -7.39 10.74 6.95
CA LYS A 170 -8.28 9.58 6.90
C LYS A 170 -9.63 9.96 6.29
N ALA A 171 -9.85 9.66 5.03
CA ALA A 171 -11.19 9.58 4.46
C ALA A 171 -11.54 8.11 4.25
N LYS A 172 -12.38 7.54 5.12
CA LYS A 172 -12.97 6.22 4.93
C LYS A 172 -13.98 6.28 3.78
N LYS A 173 -13.56 5.94 2.56
CA LYS A 173 -14.48 5.55 1.49
C LYS A 173 -14.67 4.05 1.55
N ALA A 174 -15.92 3.63 1.69
CA ALA A 174 -16.29 2.23 1.66
C ALA A 174 -16.02 1.62 0.30
N ASN A 175 -15.03 0.80 0.25
CA ASN A 175 -14.72 0.01 -0.92
C ASN A 175 -15.58 -1.27 -0.88
N ARG A 176 -16.55 -1.40 -1.82
CA ARG A 176 -17.43 -2.57 -1.94
C ARG A 176 -16.75 -3.79 -2.54
N PHE A 177 -15.61 -3.61 -3.15
CA PHE A 177 -14.74 -4.69 -3.60
C PHE A 177 -13.72 -4.94 -2.52
N LYS A 178 -13.60 -6.20 -2.09
CA LYS A 178 -12.48 -6.58 -1.22
C LYS A 178 -11.22 -6.35 -2.04
N PRO A 179 -10.29 -5.48 -1.60
CA PRO A 179 -9.06 -5.26 -2.32
C PRO A 179 -8.28 -6.57 -2.40
N VAL A 180 -7.61 -6.79 -3.52
CA VAL A 180 -6.68 -7.92 -3.64
C VAL A 180 -5.42 -7.58 -2.89
N VAL A 181 -5.08 -8.38 -1.90
CA VAL A 181 -3.81 -8.32 -1.18
C VAL A 181 -3.35 -9.76 -0.95
N LEU A 182 -2.41 -10.20 -1.77
CA LEU A 182 -1.82 -11.54 -1.71
C LEU A 182 -0.32 -11.39 -1.47
N TYR A 183 0.22 -12.22 -0.58
CA TYR A 183 1.63 -12.21 -0.22
C TYR A 183 2.16 -13.64 -0.10
N TYR A 184 3.30 -13.89 -0.72
CA TYR A 184 3.91 -15.21 -0.79
C TYR A 184 5.43 -15.13 -0.55
N GLY A 185 5.97 -16.16 0.06
CA GLY A 185 7.38 -16.31 0.34
C GLY A 185 7.73 -16.32 1.82
N PRO A 186 9.02 -16.21 2.19
CA PRO A 186 10.14 -16.06 1.27
C PRO A 186 10.43 -17.30 0.43
N PHE A 187 10.95 -17.09 -0.78
CA PHE A 187 11.40 -18.14 -1.69
C PHE A 187 12.89 -18.00 -1.97
N GLU A 188 13.57 -19.11 -2.16
CA GLU A 188 14.97 -19.13 -2.59
C GLU A 188 15.08 -19.43 -4.09
N LEU A 189 16.00 -18.73 -4.74
CA LEU A 189 16.41 -18.96 -6.12
C LEU A 189 17.94 -19.06 -6.18
N ASN A 190 18.43 -20.22 -6.61
CA ASN A 190 19.85 -20.51 -6.75
C ASN A 190 20.28 -20.50 -8.22
N GLY A 191 19.93 -19.42 -8.94
CA GLY A 191 20.05 -19.32 -10.40
C GLY A 191 18.80 -19.85 -11.13
N GLY A 192 18.72 -19.63 -12.45
CA GLY A 192 17.59 -20.05 -13.26
C GLY A 192 16.30 -19.24 -13.01
N SER A 193 15.17 -19.94 -12.96
CA SER A 193 13.86 -19.31 -12.76
C SER A 193 12.91 -20.20 -11.96
N LYS A 194 11.95 -19.61 -11.27
CA LYS A 194 10.90 -20.32 -10.52
C LYS A 194 9.54 -19.77 -10.92
N THR A 195 8.60 -20.67 -11.20
CA THR A 195 7.21 -20.29 -11.53
C THR A 195 6.31 -20.55 -10.34
N HIS A 196 5.48 -19.58 -10.01
CA HIS A 196 4.52 -19.62 -8.93
C HIS A 196 3.11 -19.61 -9.51
N GLN A 197 2.26 -20.48 -9.01
CA GLN A 197 0.84 -20.51 -9.33
C GLN A 197 0.08 -19.69 -8.27
N ILE A 198 -0.49 -18.58 -8.69
CA ILE A 198 -1.22 -17.64 -7.82
C ILE A 198 -2.68 -17.63 -8.24
N LYS A 199 -3.58 -17.99 -7.32
CA LYS A 199 -5.02 -17.92 -7.56
C LYS A 199 -5.51 -16.52 -7.29
N LEU A 200 -5.99 -15.84 -8.32
CA LEU A 200 -6.63 -14.55 -8.18
C LEU A 200 -8.04 -14.71 -7.62
N PRO A 201 -8.45 -13.88 -6.66
CA PRO A 201 -9.84 -13.82 -6.22
C PRO A 201 -10.71 -13.18 -7.30
N LYS A 202 -11.99 -13.09 -7.01
CA LYS A 202 -12.94 -12.30 -7.82
C LYS A 202 -12.61 -10.82 -7.67
N TYR A 203 -11.97 -10.27 -8.68
CA TYR A 203 -11.51 -8.88 -8.70
C TYR A 203 -11.51 -8.34 -10.12
N ILE A 204 -11.86 -7.09 -10.29
CA ILE A 204 -11.80 -6.35 -11.55
C ILE A 204 -11.12 -5.02 -11.29
N GLY A 205 -10.11 -4.71 -12.06
CA GLY A 205 -9.29 -3.51 -11.89
C GLY A 205 -7.88 -3.71 -12.43
N SER A 206 -6.89 -3.22 -11.73
CA SER A 206 -5.47 -3.45 -12.00
C SER A 206 -4.78 -3.93 -10.73
N VAL A 207 -3.90 -4.91 -10.85
CA VAL A 207 -3.06 -5.36 -9.74
C VAL A 207 -1.61 -5.07 -10.04
N ARG A 208 -0.86 -4.65 -9.01
CA ARG A 208 0.60 -4.56 -9.07
C ARG A 208 1.17 -5.82 -8.47
N THR A 209 1.91 -6.57 -9.29
CA THR A 209 2.72 -7.69 -8.80
C THR A 209 4.11 -7.16 -8.52
N MET A 210 4.57 -7.35 -7.29
CA MET A 210 5.84 -6.84 -6.77
C MET A 210 6.72 -7.98 -6.32
N VAL A 211 8.01 -7.92 -6.67
CA VAL A 211 9.06 -8.83 -6.19
C VAL A 211 10.09 -7.99 -5.47
N VAL A 212 10.38 -8.34 -4.22
CA VAL A 212 11.47 -7.75 -3.44
C VAL A 212 12.46 -8.87 -3.14
N ALA A 213 13.72 -8.66 -3.48
CA ALA A 213 14.78 -9.66 -3.42
C ALA A 213 15.99 -9.18 -2.63
N ALA A 214 16.63 -10.12 -1.92
CA ALA A 214 17.85 -9.90 -1.16
C ALA A 214 18.76 -11.14 -1.23
N ASP A 215 20.07 -10.93 -1.14
CA ASP A 215 21.05 -11.97 -0.83
C ASP A 215 21.90 -11.54 0.37
N ALA A 216 21.71 -12.21 1.50
CA ALA A 216 22.37 -11.89 2.75
C ALA A 216 23.90 -12.07 2.69
N LYS A 217 24.42 -12.94 1.81
CA LYS A 217 25.86 -13.19 1.71
C LYS A 217 26.62 -12.06 1.03
N THR A 218 26.01 -11.49 -0.01
CA THR A 218 26.61 -10.40 -0.80
C THR A 218 26.06 -9.03 -0.43
N SER A 219 25.13 -8.97 0.53
CA SER A 219 24.38 -7.75 0.86
C SER A 219 23.77 -7.11 -0.40
N ALA A 220 23.29 -7.95 -1.31
CA ALA A 220 22.69 -7.51 -2.56
C ALA A 220 21.18 -7.43 -2.44
N TYR A 221 20.61 -6.39 -3.05
CA TYR A 221 19.18 -6.13 -3.02
C TYR A 221 18.66 -5.73 -4.39
N GLY A 222 17.38 -5.98 -4.62
CA GLY A 222 16.73 -5.57 -5.84
C GLY A 222 15.22 -5.70 -5.77
N MET A 223 14.52 -5.12 -6.73
CA MET A 223 13.08 -5.23 -6.85
C MET A 223 12.64 -5.27 -8.31
N ALA A 224 11.47 -5.82 -8.55
CA ALA A 224 10.76 -5.73 -9.82
C ALA A 224 9.28 -5.57 -9.55
N GLU A 225 8.59 -4.84 -10.44
CA GLU A 225 7.14 -4.68 -10.38
C GLU A 225 6.51 -4.71 -11.76
N LYS A 226 5.25 -5.12 -11.82
CA LYS A 226 4.43 -5.06 -13.03
C LYS A 226 2.98 -4.79 -12.66
N ALA A 227 2.45 -3.67 -13.14
CA ALA A 227 1.01 -3.41 -13.11
C ALA A 227 0.32 -4.19 -14.24
N THR A 228 -0.76 -4.88 -13.92
CA THR A 228 -1.45 -5.75 -14.88
C THR A 228 -2.96 -5.63 -14.71
N PRO A 229 -3.71 -5.30 -15.77
CA PRO A 229 -5.17 -5.23 -15.72
C PRO A 229 -5.78 -6.61 -15.50
N VAL A 230 -6.79 -6.67 -14.63
CA VAL A 230 -7.63 -7.84 -14.38
C VAL A 230 -9.02 -7.54 -14.95
N LYS A 231 -9.36 -8.17 -16.07
CA LYS A 231 -10.63 -7.94 -16.78
C LYS A 231 -11.18 -9.22 -17.39
N SER A 232 -12.48 -9.23 -17.62
CA SER A 232 -13.19 -10.33 -18.26
C SER A 232 -13.95 -9.78 -19.47
N PRO A 233 -14.19 -10.58 -20.51
CA PRO A 233 -15.00 -10.18 -21.66
C PRO A 233 -16.40 -9.68 -21.29
N LEU A 234 -16.96 -10.22 -20.21
CA LEU A 234 -18.23 -9.78 -19.63
C LEU A 234 -18.03 -9.46 -18.15
N MET A 235 -18.43 -8.26 -17.73
CA MET A 235 -18.30 -7.81 -16.34
C MET A 235 -19.58 -7.16 -15.86
N ILE A 236 -19.83 -7.25 -14.55
CA ILE A 236 -20.96 -6.64 -13.86
C ILE A 236 -20.48 -5.75 -12.73
N LEU A 237 -21.05 -4.58 -12.64
CA LEU A 237 -20.97 -3.71 -11.48
C LEU A 237 -22.37 -3.34 -11.02
N ALA A 238 -22.69 -3.51 -9.75
CA ALA A 238 -23.95 -3.07 -9.18
C ALA A 238 -23.73 -2.15 -7.99
N SER A 239 -24.56 -1.14 -7.85
CA SER A 239 -24.41 -0.13 -6.81
C SER A 239 -25.67 -0.06 -5.94
N LEU A 240 -25.53 -0.35 -4.65
CA LEU A 240 -26.57 -0.21 -3.63
C LEU A 240 -26.10 0.66 -2.47
N PRO A 241 -27.00 1.32 -1.73
CA PRO A 241 -26.66 1.95 -0.47
C PRO A 241 -26.16 0.92 0.54
N ARG A 242 -25.34 1.32 1.50
CA ARG A 242 -24.79 0.40 2.53
C ARG A 242 -25.85 -0.06 3.52
N LYS A 243 -26.79 0.82 3.80
CA LYS A 243 -27.89 0.61 4.74
C LYS A 243 -29.19 0.98 4.05
N ILE A 244 -30.23 0.28 4.36
CA ILE A 244 -31.57 0.50 3.87
C ILE A 244 -32.57 0.23 5.00
N SER A 245 -33.70 0.91 4.98
CA SER A 245 -34.76 0.73 5.98
C SER A 245 -35.67 -0.44 5.65
N PRO A 246 -36.28 -1.07 6.66
CA PRO A 246 -37.38 -1.99 6.43
C PRO A 246 -38.51 -1.34 5.62
N SER A 247 -39.13 -2.13 4.73
CA SER A 247 -40.22 -1.73 3.83
C SER A 247 -39.88 -0.67 2.76
N GLU A 248 -38.58 -0.33 2.63
CA GLU A 248 -38.12 0.61 1.62
C GLU A 248 -38.08 -0.06 0.24
N LYS A 249 -38.35 0.76 -0.79
CA LYS A 249 -38.21 0.35 -2.20
C LYS A 249 -36.99 1.04 -2.80
N VAL A 250 -36.18 0.28 -3.52
CA VAL A 250 -34.94 0.79 -4.13
C VAL A 250 -34.80 0.22 -5.54
N THR A 251 -34.35 1.06 -6.47
CA THR A 251 -33.93 0.62 -7.79
C THR A 251 -32.43 0.30 -7.77
N LEU A 252 -32.10 -0.94 -8.14
CA LEU A 252 -30.73 -1.41 -8.27
C LEU A 252 -30.25 -1.18 -9.70
N PRO A 253 -29.36 -0.21 -9.95
CA PRO A 253 -28.67 -0.10 -11.22
C PRO A 253 -27.56 -1.15 -11.32
N VAL A 254 -27.52 -1.81 -12.47
CA VAL A 254 -26.51 -2.82 -12.81
C VAL A 254 -25.83 -2.42 -14.09
N THR A 255 -24.57 -2.08 -14.02
CA THR A 255 -23.74 -1.79 -15.17
C THR A 255 -23.14 -3.08 -15.72
N LEU A 256 -23.30 -3.28 -17.02
CA LEU A 256 -22.73 -4.39 -17.79
C LEU A 256 -21.66 -3.84 -18.71
N PHE A 257 -20.47 -4.43 -18.65
CA PHE A 257 -19.36 -4.12 -19.55
C PHE A 257 -19.15 -5.31 -20.48
N ALA A 258 -19.35 -5.10 -21.78
CA ALA A 258 -18.95 -6.03 -22.84
C ALA A 258 -17.66 -5.51 -23.47
N THR A 259 -16.53 -6.18 -23.26
CA THR A 259 -15.21 -5.72 -23.76
C THR A 259 -14.84 -6.37 -25.09
N GLU A 260 -15.58 -7.38 -25.52
CA GLU A 260 -15.29 -8.17 -26.72
C GLU A 260 -16.47 -8.18 -27.70
N LYS A 261 -16.19 -8.10 -29.00
CA LYS A 261 -17.20 -8.03 -30.07
C LYS A 261 -18.13 -9.25 -30.15
N TYR A 262 -17.74 -10.40 -29.60
CA TYR A 262 -18.58 -11.60 -29.60
C TYR A 262 -19.62 -11.60 -28.48
N ILE A 263 -19.58 -10.67 -27.52
CA ILE A 263 -20.61 -10.47 -26.52
C ILE A 263 -21.77 -9.70 -27.15
N LYS A 264 -22.86 -10.38 -27.44
CA LYS A 264 -24.00 -9.75 -28.14
C LYS A 264 -25.28 -9.69 -27.30
N ASN A 265 -25.76 -10.84 -26.82
CA ASN A 265 -26.96 -10.94 -25.99
C ASN A 265 -26.53 -11.35 -24.58
N VAL A 266 -26.77 -10.47 -23.63
CA VAL A 266 -26.44 -10.72 -22.22
C VAL A 266 -27.73 -10.93 -21.46
N THR A 267 -27.93 -12.12 -20.93
CA THR A 267 -29.01 -12.42 -20.00
C THR A 267 -28.58 -12.04 -18.61
N LEU A 268 -29.22 -11.03 -18.03
CA LEU A 268 -29.00 -10.53 -16.70
C LEU A 268 -30.05 -11.08 -15.76
N GLN A 269 -29.67 -11.76 -14.69
CA GLN A 269 -30.57 -12.36 -13.69
C GLN A 269 -30.21 -11.88 -12.30
N ILE A 270 -31.21 -11.73 -11.45
CA ILE A 270 -31.06 -11.38 -10.05
C ILE A 270 -31.71 -12.43 -9.15
N LYS A 271 -31.03 -12.77 -8.06
CA LYS A 271 -31.53 -13.59 -6.94
C LYS A 271 -31.35 -12.84 -5.64
N THR A 272 -32.31 -12.96 -4.76
CA THR A 272 -32.30 -12.31 -3.44
C THR A 272 -32.66 -13.32 -2.35
N ASN A 273 -32.31 -13.02 -1.10
CA ASN A 273 -32.80 -13.76 0.07
C ASN A 273 -34.14 -13.19 0.56
N ASN A 274 -34.68 -13.78 1.66
CA ASN A 274 -35.97 -13.40 2.22
C ASN A 274 -36.04 -11.95 2.74
N SER A 275 -34.92 -11.31 3.01
CA SER A 275 -34.88 -9.92 3.50
C SER A 275 -35.11 -8.87 2.39
N VAL A 276 -34.98 -9.28 1.13
CA VAL A 276 -35.18 -8.41 -0.04
C VAL A 276 -35.87 -9.20 -1.13
N ARG A 277 -36.91 -8.63 -1.74
CA ARG A 277 -37.62 -9.26 -2.88
C ARG A 277 -37.52 -8.42 -4.14
N VAL A 278 -37.51 -9.07 -5.28
CA VAL A 278 -37.55 -8.40 -6.60
C VAL A 278 -38.97 -8.05 -6.94
N ILE A 279 -39.21 -6.80 -7.34
CA ILE A 279 -40.48 -6.34 -7.85
C ILE A 279 -40.47 -6.46 -9.38
N GLY A 280 -41.37 -7.24 -9.95
CA GLY A 280 -41.44 -7.46 -11.38
C GLY A 280 -40.53 -8.57 -11.90
N LYS A 281 -39.84 -8.34 -13.02
CA LYS A 281 -39.02 -9.37 -13.67
C LYS A 281 -37.67 -9.53 -13.00
N SER A 282 -37.30 -10.76 -12.65
CA SER A 282 -35.96 -11.12 -12.11
C SER A 282 -34.94 -11.42 -13.20
N SER A 283 -35.29 -11.29 -14.47
CA SER A 283 -34.40 -11.50 -15.62
C SER A 283 -34.70 -10.53 -16.73
N GLN A 284 -33.67 -10.08 -17.45
CA GLN A 284 -33.75 -9.22 -18.62
C GLN A 284 -32.64 -9.53 -19.60
N VAL A 285 -32.85 -9.26 -20.89
CA VAL A 285 -31.82 -9.43 -21.93
C VAL A 285 -31.39 -8.07 -22.43
N ILE A 286 -30.09 -7.82 -22.37
CA ILE A 286 -29.46 -6.59 -22.87
C ILE A 286 -28.61 -6.93 -24.08
N LYS A 287 -28.87 -6.18 -25.18
CA LYS A 287 -28.20 -6.42 -26.47
C LYS A 287 -27.01 -5.46 -26.65
N PHE A 288 -25.89 -5.99 -27.10
CA PHE A 288 -24.68 -5.26 -27.50
C PHE A 288 -24.46 -5.43 -29.00
N THR A 289 -24.17 -4.37 -29.71
CA THR A 289 -23.76 -4.35 -31.12
C THR A 289 -22.26 -4.28 -31.28
N GLU A 290 -21.61 -3.66 -30.31
CA GLU A 290 -20.17 -3.47 -30.22
C GLU A 290 -19.72 -3.53 -28.74
N PRO A 291 -18.42 -3.61 -28.44
CA PRO A 291 -17.92 -3.44 -27.08
C PRO A 291 -18.37 -2.10 -26.49
N ASP A 292 -19.10 -2.17 -25.38
CA ASP A 292 -19.80 -1.02 -24.82
C ASP A 292 -20.16 -1.29 -23.36
N GLU A 293 -20.62 -0.22 -22.68
CA GLU A 293 -21.20 -0.24 -21.35
C GLU A 293 -22.72 0.02 -21.43
N LYS A 294 -23.52 -0.86 -20.81
CA LYS A 294 -24.98 -0.70 -20.75
C LYS A 294 -25.51 -0.96 -19.36
N MET A 295 -26.61 -0.28 -19.02
CA MET A 295 -27.24 -0.40 -17.71
C MET A 295 -28.54 -1.23 -17.80
N GLY A 296 -28.71 -2.13 -16.82
CA GLY A 296 -29.96 -2.79 -16.49
C GLY A 296 -30.44 -2.33 -15.11
N TYR A 297 -31.74 -2.43 -14.85
CA TYR A 297 -32.34 -1.97 -13.60
C TYR A 297 -33.24 -3.05 -13.02
N PHE A 298 -33.16 -3.25 -11.70
CA PHE A 298 -34.09 -4.09 -10.95
C PHE A 298 -34.73 -3.29 -9.83
N ASN A 299 -36.02 -3.40 -9.67
CA ASN A 299 -36.73 -2.81 -8.55
C ASN A 299 -36.80 -3.84 -7.41
N LEU A 300 -36.38 -3.40 -6.24
CA LEU A 300 -36.31 -4.21 -5.04
C LEU A 300 -37.18 -3.62 -3.95
N GLU A 301 -37.76 -4.49 -3.12
CA GLU A 301 -38.49 -4.13 -1.91
C GLU A 301 -37.89 -4.87 -0.74
N VAL A 302 -37.60 -4.14 0.31
CA VAL A 302 -37.03 -4.67 1.53
C VAL A 302 -38.13 -5.21 2.44
N GLY A 303 -37.89 -6.34 3.09
CA GLY A 303 -38.79 -6.91 4.06
C GLY A 303 -39.05 -6.00 5.27
N THR A 304 -39.96 -6.40 6.12
CA THR A 304 -40.38 -5.62 7.30
C THR A 304 -39.43 -5.78 8.53
N THR A 305 -38.48 -6.71 8.45
CA THR A 305 -37.57 -7.03 9.57
C THR A 305 -36.16 -6.52 9.29
N THR A 306 -35.46 -6.17 10.36
CA THR A 306 -34.03 -5.86 10.31
C THR A 306 -33.19 -7.11 10.03
N GLY A 307 -32.01 -6.97 9.41
CA GLY A 307 -31.13 -8.07 9.09
C GLY A 307 -30.21 -7.78 7.91
N ILE A 308 -29.70 -8.83 7.27
CA ILE A 308 -28.82 -8.71 6.11
C ILE A 308 -29.56 -9.15 4.85
N GLY A 309 -29.74 -8.22 3.91
CA GLY A 309 -30.20 -8.49 2.56
C GLY A 309 -29.05 -9.02 1.70
N LYS A 310 -29.25 -10.16 1.02
CA LYS A 310 -28.28 -10.74 0.09
C LYS A 310 -28.83 -10.68 -1.32
N ILE A 311 -28.04 -10.15 -2.23
CA ILE A 311 -28.41 -9.98 -3.62
C ILE A 311 -27.30 -10.56 -4.49
N GLU A 312 -27.65 -11.49 -5.36
CA GLU A 312 -26.75 -12.08 -6.33
C GLU A 312 -27.23 -11.76 -7.75
N ILE A 313 -26.34 -11.21 -8.56
CA ILE A 313 -26.61 -10.85 -9.95
C ILE A 313 -25.72 -11.72 -10.82
N THR A 314 -26.31 -12.30 -11.85
CA THR A 314 -25.59 -13.12 -12.83
C THR A 314 -25.87 -12.57 -14.23
N ALA A 315 -24.78 -12.34 -15.00
CA ALA A 315 -24.85 -12.05 -16.41
C ALA A 315 -24.24 -13.20 -17.21
N VAL A 316 -24.91 -13.62 -18.28
CA VAL A 316 -24.46 -14.73 -19.15
C VAL A 316 -24.56 -14.31 -20.59
N SER A 317 -23.49 -14.56 -21.35
CA SER A 317 -23.49 -14.42 -22.82
C SER A 317 -22.65 -15.54 -23.43
N GLY A 318 -23.30 -16.52 -24.04
CA GLY A 318 -22.64 -17.73 -24.56
C GLY A 318 -21.89 -18.48 -23.44
N LYS A 319 -20.57 -18.59 -23.56
CA LYS A 319 -19.72 -19.26 -22.56
C LYS A 319 -19.24 -18.33 -21.44
N GLU A 320 -19.39 -17.02 -21.61
CA GLU A 320 -18.96 -16.03 -20.62
C GLU A 320 -20.04 -15.84 -19.57
N LYS A 321 -19.61 -15.91 -18.31
CA LYS A 321 -20.46 -15.71 -17.14
C LYS A 321 -19.78 -14.78 -16.17
N SER A 322 -20.51 -13.78 -15.69
CA SER A 322 -20.09 -12.91 -14.61
C SER A 322 -21.13 -12.93 -13.50
N THR A 323 -20.68 -12.98 -12.24
CA THR A 323 -21.56 -12.93 -11.08
C THR A 323 -21.15 -11.79 -10.17
N TYR A 324 -22.10 -11.16 -9.51
CA TYR A 324 -21.86 -10.12 -8.52
C TYR A 324 -22.75 -10.36 -7.32
N ALA A 325 -22.18 -10.45 -6.14
CA ALA A 325 -22.90 -10.63 -4.91
C ALA A 325 -22.66 -9.44 -3.99
N VAL A 326 -23.72 -8.90 -3.43
CA VAL A 326 -23.67 -7.78 -2.50
C VAL A 326 -24.55 -8.04 -1.30
N GLU A 327 -24.11 -7.64 -0.13
CA GLU A 327 -24.87 -7.63 1.10
C GLU A 327 -25.23 -6.18 1.47
N ILE A 328 -26.42 -6.00 2.01
CA ILE A 328 -26.94 -4.71 2.44
C ILE A 328 -27.52 -4.84 3.84
N ASP A 329 -27.13 -3.93 4.73
CA ASP A 329 -27.67 -3.88 6.08
C ASP A 329 -29.08 -3.29 6.07
N VAL A 330 -30.06 -4.08 6.45
CA VAL A 330 -31.44 -3.61 6.71
C VAL A 330 -31.51 -3.20 8.16
N THR A 331 -31.47 -1.89 8.40
CA THR A 331 -31.43 -1.31 9.75
C THR A 331 -32.52 -0.26 9.91
N ASN A 332 -33.01 -0.13 11.13
CA ASN A 332 -33.93 0.95 11.45
C ASN A 332 -33.15 2.27 11.63
N PRO A 333 -33.40 3.32 10.82
CA PRO A 333 -32.73 4.59 10.94
C PRO A 333 -33.25 5.46 12.11
N ASN A 334 -34.42 5.09 12.66
CA ASN A 334 -35.03 5.83 13.74
C ASN A 334 -34.27 5.62 15.06
N PRO A 335 -34.23 6.62 15.94
CA PRO A 335 -33.61 6.49 17.26
C PRO A 335 -34.32 5.40 18.07
N ILE A 336 -33.56 4.78 18.96
CA ILE A 336 -34.13 3.82 19.92
C ILE A 336 -35.02 4.60 20.87
N THR A 337 -36.26 4.13 21.03
CA THR A 337 -37.20 4.65 22.02
C THR A 337 -37.42 3.59 23.09
N ASN A 338 -37.39 4.02 24.35
CA ASN A 338 -37.60 3.14 25.48
C ASN A 338 -38.97 3.47 26.12
N ASP A 339 -39.73 2.42 26.43
CA ASP A 339 -40.96 2.50 27.21
C ASP A 339 -40.75 1.71 28.50
N PHE A 340 -41.21 2.29 29.61
CA PHE A 340 -41.00 1.73 30.96
C PHE A 340 -42.33 1.63 31.67
N THR A 341 -42.54 0.51 32.33
CA THR A 341 -43.71 0.28 33.20
C THR A 341 -43.22 -0.22 34.56
N ASP A 342 -43.46 0.59 35.58
CA ASP A 342 -43.17 0.23 36.96
C ASP A 342 -44.47 -0.26 37.65
N VAL A 343 -44.39 -1.40 38.30
CA VAL A 343 -45.53 -2.05 38.94
C VAL A 343 -45.16 -2.52 40.31
N VAL A 344 -45.93 -2.10 41.28
CA VAL A 344 -45.81 -2.59 42.67
C VAL A 344 -46.79 -3.78 42.85
N ILE A 345 -46.27 -4.90 43.35
CA ILE A 345 -47.05 -6.08 43.69
C ILE A 345 -47.12 -6.20 45.20
N PRO A 346 -48.29 -6.05 45.85
CA PRO A 346 -48.44 -6.20 47.29
C PRO A 346 -48.14 -7.64 47.75
N PRO A 347 -47.80 -7.89 49.01
CA PRO A 347 -47.60 -9.21 49.54
C PRO A 347 -48.83 -10.13 49.31
N ASN A 348 -48.54 -11.40 48.97
CA ASN A 348 -49.55 -12.42 48.67
C ASN A 348 -50.54 -12.06 47.54
N SER A 349 -50.12 -11.23 46.58
CA SER A 349 -50.92 -10.86 45.41
C SER A 349 -50.16 -11.16 44.11
N SER A 350 -50.91 -11.21 43.00
CA SER A 350 -50.37 -11.34 41.66
C SER A 350 -50.87 -10.18 40.80
N LYS A 351 -50.05 -9.76 39.81
CA LYS A 351 -50.42 -8.77 38.85
C LYS A 351 -50.02 -9.19 37.44
N THR A 352 -50.95 -9.10 36.53
CA THR A 352 -50.69 -9.31 35.11
C THR A 352 -50.26 -8.04 34.45
N ILE A 353 -49.11 -8.04 33.77
CA ILE A 353 -48.59 -6.93 33.01
C ILE A 353 -48.79 -7.27 31.53
N SER A 354 -49.57 -6.43 30.86
CA SER A 354 -49.72 -6.51 29.41
C SER A 354 -48.70 -5.60 28.72
N TRP A 355 -47.94 -6.19 27.85
CA TRP A 355 -46.92 -5.49 27.12
C TRP A 355 -47.13 -5.67 25.60
N LYS A 356 -47.02 -4.59 24.83
CA LYS A 356 -47.18 -4.61 23.37
C LYS A 356 -45.90 -4.09 22.71
N THR A 357 -45.39 -4.87 21.76
CA THR A 357 -44.27 -4.42 20.95
C THR A 357 -44.62 -3.22 20.10
N PHE A 358 -43.70 -2.28 19.95
CA PHE A 358 -43.84 -1.11 19.09
C PHE A 358 -42.63 -0.94 18.18
N GLY A 359 -42.78 -0.09 17.17
CA GLY A 359 -41.70 0.18 16.21
C GLY A 359 -41.51 -0.95 15.20
N VAL A 360 -40.26 -1.14 14.71
CA VAL A 360 -39.94 -2.08 13.67
C VAL A 360 -39.89 -3.51 14.20
N SER A 361 -40.59 -4.42 13.54
CA SER A 361 -40.57 -5.85 13.89
C SER A 361 -39.13 -6.42 13.89
N GLY A 362 -38.79 -7.17 14.92
CA GLY A 362 -37.44 -7.76 15.10
C GLY A 362 -36.40 -6.83 15.74
N SER A 363 -36.71 -5.55 15.98
CA SER A 363 -35.81 -4.59 16.66
C SER A 363 -36.08 -4.44 18.17
N ASN A 364 -37.17 -5.02 18.66
CA ASN A 364 -37.57 -4.87 20.05
C ASN A 364 -36.71 -5.72 20.99
N LYS A 365 -36.30 -5.10 22.11
CA LYS A 365 -35.67 -5.78 23.24
C LYS A 365 -36.48 -5.46 24.48
N ALA A 366 -36.75 -6.46 25.31
CA ALA A 366 -37.41 -6.27 26.60
C ALA A 366 -36.52 -6.78 27.73
N LYS A 367 -36.51 -6.04 28.82
CA LYS A 367 -35.85 -6.41 30.08
C LYS A 367 -36.90 -6.30 31.18
N MET A 368 -37.03 -7.32 31.98
CA MET A 368 -37.89 -7.31 33.18
C MET A 368 -37.00 -7.47 34.40
N GLU A 369 -37.16 -6.57 35.33
CA GLU A 369 -36.47 -6.62 36.64
C GLU A 369 -37.50 -6.75 37.73
N VAL A 370 -37.23 -7.64 38.69
CA VAL A 370 -38.06 -7.86 39.86
C VAL A 370 -37.17 -7.70 41.08
N SER A 371 -37.57 -6.82 41.97
CA SER A 371 -36.83 -6.51 43.20
C SER A 371 -37.76 -6.43 44.39
N SER A 372 -37.29 -6.85 45.56
CA SER A 372 -38.02 -6.69 46.84
C SER A 372 -37.80 -5.34 47.53
N SER A 373 -36.92 -4.52 46.99
CA SER A 373 -36.67 -3.14 47.44
C SER A 373 -36.49 -2.21 46.24
N PRO A 374 -36.88 -0.93 46.36
CA PRO A 374 -36.68 0.01 45.29
C PRO A 374 -35.17 0.21 45.03
N THR A 375 -34.74 -0.06 43.83
CA THR A 375 -33.36 0.15 43.38
C THR A 375 -33.25 1.39 42.53
N VAL A 376 -32.18 2.16 42.74
CA VAL A 376 -31.84 3.26 41.84
C VAL A 376 -31.06 2.69 40.67
N ASP A 377 -31.73 2.53 39.53
CA ASP A 377 -31.10 2.03 38.30
C ASP A 377 -30.67 3.19 37.40
N PHE A 378 -29.36 3.36 37.28
CA PHE A 378 -28.76 4.33 36.38
C PHE A 378 -28.57 3.79 34.98
N SER A 379 -28.73 2.48 34.75
CA SER A 379 -28.51 1.86 33.45
C SER A 379 -29.42 2.45 32.37
N ARG A 380 -30.62 2.82 32.72
CA ARG A 380 -31.58 3.49 31.83
C ARG A 380 -31.04 4.80 31.22
N ARG A 381 -30.24 5.56 31.94
CA ARG A 381 -29.62 6.80 31.45
C ARG A 381 -28.30 6.53 30.72
N LEU A 382 -27.55 5.54 31.16
CA LEU A 382 -26.28 5.15 30.52
C LEU A 382 -26.52 4.51 29.15
N ASP A 383 -27.60 3.75 28.98
CA ASP A 383 -27.98 3.15 27.69
C ASP A 383 -28.48 4.19 26.67
N TYR A 384 -28.84 5.41 27.14
CA TYR A 384 -29.26 6.51 26.26
C TYR A 384 -28.10 7.43 25.84
N LEU A 385 -27.00 7.45 26.56
CA LEU A 385 -25.77 8.21 26.24
C LEU A 385 -24.85 7.46 25.31
#